data_027aebb72c21ff75e0e8302af4a9da48
#
_entry.id   027aebb72c21ff75e0e8302af4a9da48
#
_cell.length_a   1.000
_cell.length_b   1.000
_cell.length_c   1.000
_cell.angle_alpha   90.00
_cell.angle_beta   90.00
_cell.angle_gamma   90.00
#
_symmetry.space_group_name_H-M   'P 1'
#
loop_
_entity.id
_entity.type
_entity.pdbx_description
1 polymer ?
#
loop_
_entity_poly.entity_id
_entity_poly.type
_entity_poly.pdbx_seq_one_letter_code
_entity_poly.pdbx_strand_id
1 'polypeptide(L)'
;SGQASSKTGAAGKQPPKNAKKKKDAKSVLKTIGKVFVICILSGIILASIGITVLIIYVNANTSTGGVDLRKLKLGYTSIVYGVDSSTGEYVEVQRLYGTENRVWINYDEIPEDAIWAAVCAEDERFFEHQGVDWKRTIGSFINLFIPIYDSMQGGSTITQQLIKNVTNDNSIAIERKVREIVRALALEKQFTKEEI
;
A
#
# COMPACT_ATOMS: atom_id res chain seq x y z
N SER A 1 16.65 -45.78 97.93
CA SER A 1 16.31 -44.38 97.60
C SER A 1 17.18 -43.85 96.48
N GLY A 2 16.66 -43.64 95.35
CA GLY A 2 17.35 -43.06 94.16
C GLY A 2 16.36 -42.84 93.09
N GLN A 3 15.94 -41.59 92.95
CA GLN A 3 15.03 -41.14 91.92
C GLN A 3 15.75 -40.96 90.60
N ALA A 4 15.23 -41.53 89.50
CA ALA A 4 15.61 -41.28 88.13
C ALA A 4 14.66 -40.29 87.58
N SER A 5 15.19 -39.11 87.13
CA SER A 5 14.49 -38.09 86.45
C SER A 5 14.58 -38.25 84.91
N SER A 6 13.48 -38.51 84.24
CA SER A 6 13.40 -38.58 82.78
C SER A 6 13.19 -37.23 82.21
N LYS A 7 14.08 -36.74 81.34
CA LYS A 7 13.90 -35.55 80.52
C LYS A 7 13.33 -35.98 79.18
N THR A 8 12.09 -35.60 78.94
CA THR A 8 11.42 -35.66 77.63
C THR A 8 11.86 -34.47 76.79
N GLY A 9 12.55 -34.80 75.68
CA GLY A 9 12.95 -33.83 74.65
C GLY A 9 11.78 -33.49 73.73
N ALA A 10 11.41 -32.20 73.72
CA ALA A 10 10.42 -31.67 72.76
C ALA A 10 11.06 -31.54 71.42
N ALA A 11 10.61 -32.32 70.43
CA ALA A 11 10.98 -32.19 69.02
C ALA A 11 10.24 -30.99 68.41
N GLY A 12 10.98 -29.92 68.14
CA GLY A 12 10.46 -28.77 67.44
C GLY A 12 10.10 -29.14 65.95
N LYS A 13 8.83 -29.11 65.63
CA LYS A 13 8.35 -29.21 64.25
C LYS A 13 8.73 -27.93 63.47
N GLN A 14 9.68 -28.02 62.55
CA GLN A 14 9.92 -26.98 61.55
C GLN A 14 8.70 -26.86 60.64
N PRO A 15 8.25 -25.65 60.28
CA PRO A 15 7.15 -25.46 59.33
C PRO A 15 7.64 -25.84 57.93
N PRO A 16 6.79 -26.42 57.05
CA PRO A 16 7.18 -26.82 55.73
C PRO A 16 7.48 -25.57 54.87
N LYS A 17 8.74 -25.40 54.50
CA LYS A 17 9.18 -24.46 53.48
C LYS A 17 8.71 -24.96 52.10
N ASN A 18 7.92 -24.18 51.42
CA ASN A 18 7.42 -24.30 50.03
C ASN A 18 5.91 -24.59 49.89
N ALA A 19 5.11 -23.70 50.38
CA ALA A 19 3.79 -23.52 49.78
C ALA A 19 3.95 -22.65 48.52
N LYS A 20 4.11 -23.27 47.34
CA LYS A 20 3.97 -22.59 46.05
C LYS A 20 2.55 -21.99 46.00
N LYS A 21 2.41 -20.65 46.12
CA LYS A 21 1.14 -19.94 45.94
C LYS A 21 0.58 -20.34 44.59
N LYS A 22 -0.53 -21.06 44.55
CA LYS A 22 -1.31 -21.30 43.33
C LYS A 22 -1.72 -19.89 42.82
N LYS A 23 -1.16 -19.46 41.68
CA LYS A 23 -1.58 -18.23 41.04
C LYS A 23 -3.05 -18.41 40.64
N ASP A 24 -3.91 -17.51 41.10
CA ASP A 24 -5.33 -17.51 40.70
C ASP A 24 -5.44 -17.50 39.17
N ALA A 25 -6.30 -18.34 38.61
CA ALA A 25 -6.51 -18.43 37.15
C ALA A 25 -6.80 -17.08 36.51
N LYS A 26 -7.52 -16.19 37.23
CA LYS A 26 -7.78 -14.80 36.81
C LYS A 26 -6.51 -13.94 36.72
N SER A 27 -5.54 -14.14 37.61
CA SER A 27 -4.25 -13.41 37.57
C SER A 27 -3.38 -13.90 36.42
N VAL A 28 -3.38 -15.21 36.14
CA VAL A 28 -2.68 -15.77 34.98
C VAL A 28 -3.26 -15.28 33.66
N LEU A 29 -4.60 -15.29 33.55
CA LEU A 29 -5.29 -14.80 32.35
C LEU A 29 -5.03 -13.31 32.10
N LYS A 30 -5.03 -12.47 33.14
CA LYS A 30 -4.64 -11.05 33.03
C LYS A 30 -3.20 -10.87 32.55
N THR A 31 -2.28 -11.71 33.03
CA THR A 31 -0.88 -11.63 32.64
C THR A 31 -0.70 -12.05 31.17
N ILE A 32 -1.37 -13.12 30.75
CA ILE A 32 -1.37 -13.57 29.34
C ILE A 32 -1.92 -12.46 28.44
N GLY A 33 -3.06 -11.85 28.81
CA GLY A 33 -3.64 -10.72 28.05
C GLY A 33 -2.67 -9.53 27.93
N LYS A 34 -1.97 -9.16 29.02
CA LYS A 34 -0.96 -8.09 28.97
C LYS A 34 0.20 -8.44 28.05
N VAL A 35 0.73 -9.66 28.15
CA VAL A 35 1.82 -10.12 27.29
C VAL A 35 1.39 -10.11 25.82
N PHE A 36 0.19 -10.58 25.51
CA PHE A 36 -0.36 -10.56 24.16
C PHE A 36 -0.47 -9.14 23.58
N VAL A 37 -1.00 -8.19 24.38
CA VAL A 37 -1.07 -6.76 23.97
C VAL A 37 0.33 -6.18 23.75
N ILE A 38 1.29 -6.47 24.62
CA ILE A 38 2.68 -6.01 24.47
C ILE A 38 3.30 -6.58 23.19
N CYS A 39 3.08 -7.86 22.90
CA CYS A 39 3.57 -8.48 21.66
C CYS A 39 2.97 -7.83 20.40
N ILE A 40 1.66 -7.52 20.41
CA ILE A 40 1.01 -6.83 19.31
C ILE A 40 1.60 -5.42 19.15
N LEU A 41 1.68 -4.65 20.23
CA LEU A 41 2.21 -3.28 20.18
C LEU A 41 3.68 -3.25 19.72
N SER A 42 4.51 -4.18 20.21
CA SER A 42 5.91 -4.29 19.75
C SER A 42 5.99 -4.68 18.28
N GLY A 43 5.12 -5.55 17.79
CA GLY A 43 5.00 -5.90 16.37
C GLY A 43 4.63 -4.69 15.50
N ILE A 44 3.68 -3.89 15.94
CA ILE A 44 3.27 -2.67 15.23
C ILE A 44 4.43 -1.65 15.19
N ILE A 45 5.15 -1.46 16.30
CA ILE A 45 6.29 -0.55 16.36
C ILE A 45 7.40 -1.01 15.42
N LEU A 46 7.76 -2.29 15.43
CA LEU A 46 8.78 -2.84 14.53
C LEU A 46 8.37 -2.71 13.06
N ALA A 47 7.10 -2.98 12.74
CA ALA A 47 6.57 -2.80 11.40
C ALA A 47 6.63 -1.33 10.94
N SER A 48 6.27 -0.38 11.82
CA SER A 48 6.32 1.05 11.50
C SER A 48 7.75 1.54 11.29
N ILE A 49 8.72 1.07 12.07
CA ILE A 49 10.14 1.36 11.87
C ILE A 49 10.61 0.79 10.53
N GLY A 50 10.27 -0.46 10.21
CA GLY A 50 10.61 -1.08 8.92
C GLY A 50 10.07 -0.32 7.72
N ILE A 51 8.80 0.09 7.78
CA ILE A 51 8.17 0.93 6.74
C ILE A 51 8.88 2.29 6.62
N THR A 52 9.20 2.93 7.72
CA THR A 52 9.89 4.23 7.72
C THR A 52 11.28 4.12 7.09
N VAL A 53 12.05 3.10 7.46
CA VAL A 53 13.38 2.83 6.87
C VAL A 53 13.25 2.56 5.38
N LEU A 54 12.24 1.77 4.95
CA LEU A 54 12.00 1.49 3.55
C LEU A 54 11.66 2.76 2.76
N ILE A 55 10.81 3.64 3.30
CA ILE A 55 10.48 4.93 2.68
C ILE A 55 11.73 5.81 2.54
N ILE A 56 12.55 5.91 3.59
CA ILE A 56 13.80 6.67 3.56
C ILE A 56 14.76 6.08 2.52
N TYR A 57 14.92 4.77 2.50
CA TYR A 57 15.77 4.07 1.53
C TYR A 57 15.30 4.34 0.09
N VAL A 58 14.01 4.20 -0.18
CA VAL A 58 13.43 4.47 -1.50
C VAL A 58 13.65 5.93 -1.89
N ASN A 59 13.38 6.87 -1.00
CA ASN A 59 13.58 8.30 -1.29
C ASN A 59 15.06 8.65 -1.53
N ALA A 60 16.00 8.04 -0.80
CA ALA A 60 17.43 8.28 -0.97
C ALA A 60 17.98 7.69 -2.28
N ASN A 61 17.45 6.54 -2.71
CA ASN A 61 17.91 5.84 -3.91
C ASN A 61 17.07 6.13 -5.16
N THR A 62 15.93 6.79 -5.00
CA THR A 62 15.15 7.27 -6.13
C THR A 62 15.59 8.71 -6.37
N SER A 63 16.24 8.96 -7.52
CA SER A 63 16.42 10.34 -7.98
C SER A 63 15.03 10.98 -7.96
N THR A 64 14.87 11.99 -7.13
CA THR A 64 13.63 12.73 -6.84
C THR A 64 13.14 13.58 -8.00
N GLY A 65 13.44 13.17 -9.23
CA GLY A 65 12.72 13.65 -10.39
C GLY A 65 11.29 13.14 -10.28
N GLY A 66 10.41 13.95 -9.69
CA GLY A 66 8.98 13.70 -9.77
C GLY A 66 8.62 13.43 -11.23
N VAL A 67 7.70 12.49 -11.46
CA VAL A 67 7.18 12.29 -12.81
C VAL A 67 6.50 13.59 -13.21
N ASP A 68 7.14 14.33 -14.10
CA ASP A 68 6.59 15.55 -14.67
C ASP A 68 5.78 15.15 -15.91
N LEU A 69 4.46 15.08 -15.76
CA LEU A 69 3.54 14.71 -16.84
C LEU A 69 3.70 15.62 -18.05
N ARG A 70 4.14 16.87 -17.87
CA ARG A 70 4.35 17.84 -18.95
C ARG A 70 5.54 17.49 -19.85
N LYS A 71 6.46 16.65 -19.37
CA LYS A 71 7.65 16.19 -20.12
C LYS A 71 7.49 14.81 -20.72
N LEU A 72 6.31 14.19 -20.59
CA LEU A 72 6.05 12.90 -21.17
C LEU A 72 6.10 12.99 -22.71
N LYS A 73 7.06 12.27 -23.29
CA LYS A 73 7.10 12.06 -24.73
C LYS A 73 6.27 10.81 -25.06
N LEU A 74 5.00 11.01 -25.28
CA LEU A 74 4.14 9.96 -25.82
C LEU A 74 4.37 9.88 -27.35
N GLY A 75 4.54 8.66 -27.87
CA GLY A 75 4.63 8.45 -29.31
C GLY A 75 3.26 8.66 -29.93
N TYR A 76 3.01 9.87 -30.42
CA TYR A 76 1.77 10.18 -31.14
C TYR A 76 1.83 9.73 -32.59
N THR A 77 0.65 9.46 -33.15
CA THR A 77 0.47 9.26 -34.58
C THR A 77 0.63 10.58 -35.30
N SER A 78 1.50 10.63 -36.32
CA SER A 78 1.56 11.78 -37.23
C SER A 78 0.52 11.59 -38.33
N ILE A 79 -0.34 12.57 -38.54
CA ILE A 79 -1.37 12.54 -39.59
C ILE A 79 -0.93 13.46 -40.71
N VAL A 80 -0.85 12.94 -41.92
CA VAL A 80 -0.54 13.70 -43.13
C VAL A 80 -1.86 14.09 -43.79
N TYR A 81 -2.06 15.39 -43.98
CA TYR A 81 -3.22 15.92 -44.68
C TYR A 81 -2.81 16.41 -46.07
N GLY A 82 -3.66 16.19 -47.04
CA GLY A 82 -3.59 16.75 -48.37
C GLY A 82 -4.76 17.72 -48.60
N VAL A 83 -4.62 18.62 -49.58
CA VAL A 83 -5.72 19.47 -50.03
C VAL A 83 -6.43 18.76 -51.17
N ASP A 84 -7.73 18.52 -51.06
CA ASP A 84 -8.55 18.06 -52.18
C ASP A 84 -8.67 19.19 -53.19
N SER A 85 -8.18 18.96 -54.39
CA SER A 85 -8.16 19.95 -55.44
C SER A 85 -9.56 20.35 -55.96
N SER A 86 -10.58 19.55 -55.67
CA SER A 86 -11.95 19.79 -56.10
C SER A 86 -12.74 20.61 -55.08
N THR A 87 -12.49 20.45 -53.78
CA THR A 87 -13.22 21.11 -52.70
C THR A 87 -12.39 22.17 -51.99
N GLY A 88 -11.05 22.10 -52.06
CA GLY A 88 -10.13 22.94 -51.31
C GLY A 88 -10.01 22.56 -49.84
N GLU A 89 -10.64 21.49 -49.42
CA GLU A 89 -10.62 21.02 -48.02
C GLU A 89 -9.43 20.16 -47.71
N TYR A 90 -9.00 20.13 -46.42
CA TYR A 90 -7.96 19.23 -45.95
C TYR A 90 -8.57 17.83 -45.72
N VAL A 91 -8.02 16.84 -46.43
CA VAL A 91 -8.39 15.44 -46.27
C VAL A 91 -7.21 14.63 -45.70
N GLU A 92 -7.51 13.72 -44.82
CA GLU A 92 -6.49 12.82 -44.29
C GLU A 92 -5.99 11.88 -45.41
N VAL A 93 -4.68 11.94 -45.69
CA VAL A 93 -4.03 11.11 -46.73
C VAL A 93 -3.40 9.87 -46.11
N GLN A 94 -2.72 10.03 -44.96
CA GLN A 94 -1.99 8.93 -44.35
C GLN A 94 -1.77 9.17 -42.86
N ARG A 95 -1.82 8.08 -42.09
CA ARG A 95 -1.38 8.04 -40.69
C ARG A 95 -0.04 7.34 -40.59
N LEU A 96 0.92 8.01 -39.95
CA LEU A 96 2.24 7.48 -39.63
C LEU A 96 2.29 7.22 -38.12
N TYR A 97 2.30 5.98 -37.77
CA TYR A 97 2.37 5.56 -36.36
C TYR A 97 3.43 4.46 -36.19
N GLY A 98 4.00 4.36 -34.98
CA GLY A 98 4.96 3.32 -34.63
C GLY A 98 4.25 2.04 -34.20
N THR A 99 4.55 1.58 -32.99
CA THR A 99 3.90 0.39 -32.39
C THR A 99 2.47 0.65 -31.94
N GLU A 100 2.09 1.93 -31.77
CA GLU A 100 0.78 2.35 -31.24
C GLU A 100 0.21 3.48 -32.10
N ASN A 101 -1.10 3.43 -32.31
CA ASN A 101 -1.84 4.49 -33.01
C ASN A 101 -2.53 5.37 -31.95
N ARG A 102 -1.86 6.45 -31.55
CA ARG A 102 -2.38 7.38 -30.52
C ARG A 102 -2.66 8.74 -31.11
N VAL A 103 -3.90 9.19 -30.90
CA VAL A 103 -4.32 10.55 -31.20
C VAL A 103 -4.66 11.23 -29.87
N TRP A 104 -4.06 12.38 -29.62
CA TRP A 104 -4.36 13.16 -28.41
C TRP A 104 -5.73 13.81 -28.53
N ILE A 105 -6.49 13.77 -27.44
CA ILE A 105 -7.69 14.58 -27.24
C ILE A 105 -7.57 15.27 -25.88
N ASN A 106 -8.13 16.47 -25.74
CA ASN A 106 -8.15 17.18 -24.48
C ASN A 106 -9.21 16.59 -23.54
N TYR A 107 -9.04 16.80 -22.23
CA TYR A 107 -9.94 16.24 -21.22
C TYR A 107 -11.41 16.67 -21.43
N ASP A 108 -11.64 17.91 -21.82
CA ASP A 108 -12.96 18.49 -22.12
C ASP A 108 -13.62 17.91 -23.40
N GLU A 109 -12.83 17.26 -24.24
CA GLU A 109 -13.31 16.54 -25.42
C GLU A 109 -13.70 15.09 -25.14
N ILE A 110 -13.36 14.55 -23.95
CA ILE A 110 -13.69 13.17 -23.55
C ILE A 110 -15.15 13.12 -23.09
N PRO A 111 -15.98 12.24 -23.67
CA PRO A 111 -17.34 12.06 -23.18
C PRO A 111 -17.36 11.66 -21.70
N GLU A 112 -18.24 12.25 -20.91
CA GLU A 112 -18.34 12.00 -19.47
C GLU A 112 -18.56 10.52 -19.16
N ASP A 113 -19.34 9.82 -19.95
CA ASP A 113 -19.58 8.37 -19.79
C ASP A 113 -18.27 7.55 -19.94
N ALA A 114 -17.36 7.98 -20.81
CA ALA A 114 -16.06 7.31 -20.99
C ALA A 114 -15.15 7.55 -19.77
N ILE A 115 -15.18 8.74 -19.18
CA ILE A 115 -14.46 9.06 -17.96
C ILE A 115 -14.96 8.16 -16.83
N TRP A 116 -16.28 8.12 -16.61
CA TRP A 116 -16.87 7.30 -15.56
C TRP A 116 -16.68 5.80 -15.80
N ALA A 117 -16.72 5.34 -17.04
CA ALA A 117 -16.43 3.94 -17.36
C ALA A 117 -15.00 3.56 -16.94
N ALA A 118 -14.00 4.38 -17.25
CA ALA A 118 -12.62 4.15 -16.84
C ALA A 118 -12.45 4.19 -15.31
N VAL A 119 -13.04 5.19 -14.65
CA VAL A 119 -12.98 5.35 -13.19
C VAL A 119 -13.64 4.18 -12.48
N CYS A 120 -14.86 3.80 -12.88
CA CYS A 120 -15.56 2.68 -12.26
C CYS A 120 -14.85 1.33 -12.47
N ALA A 121 -14.21 1.13 -13.64
CA ALA A 121 -13.48 -0.10 -13.93
C ALA A 121 -12.17 -0.22 -13.15
N GLU A 122 -11.39 0.86 -13.06
CA GLU A 122 -10.04 0.83 -12.54
C GLU A 122 -9.94 1.33 -11.09
N ASP A 123 -10.69 2.38 -10.74
CA ASP A 123 -10.54 3.06 -9.46
C ASP A 123 -11.81 3.83 -9.07
N GLU A 124 -12.85 3.12 -8.67
CA GLU A 124 -14.19 3.65 -8.35
C GLU A 124 -14.17 4.91 -7.46
N ARG A 125 -13.16 5.01 -6.58
CA ARG A 125 -13.01 6.15 -5.66
C ARG A 125 -11.89 7.11 -6.05
N PHE A 126 -11.55 7.17 -7.33
CA PHE A 126 -10.46 7.99 -7.85
C PHE A 126 -10.52 9.44 -7.39
N PHE A 127 -11.71 10.04 -7.39
CA PHE A 127 -11.92 11.43 -6.99
C PHE A 127 -11.95 11.67 -5.47
N GLU A 128 -11.95 10.60 -4.65
CA GLU A 128 -12.07 10.70 -3.20
C GLU A 128 -10.73 10.62 -2.47
N HIS A 129 -9.71 10.02 -3.06
CA HIS A 129 -8.40 9.81 -2.43
C HIS A 129 -7.30 10.65 -3.11
N GLN A 130 -6.14 10.74 -2.46
CA GLN A 130 -4.97 11.48 -2.93
C GLN A 130 -3.87 10.53 -3.45
N GLY A 131 -4.12 9.88 -4.58
CA GLY A 131 -3.17 9.01 -5.26
C GLY A 131 -3.12 7.56 -4.75
N VAL A 132 -3.57 7.30 -3.52
CA VAL A 132 -3.60 5.97 -2.93
C VAL A 132 -4.92 5.75 -2.21
N ASP A 133 -5.67 4.74 -2.62
CA ASP A 133 -6.81 4.25 -1.88
C ASP A 133 -6.35 3.29 -0.78
N TRP A 134 -6.14 3.83 0.42
CA TRP A 134 -5.66 3.06 1.56
C TRP A 134 -6.61 1.93 1.97
N LYS A 135 -7.91 2.15 1.88
CA LYS A 135 -8.91 1.12 2.21
C LYS A 135 -8.80 -0.07 1.28
N ARG A 136 -8.71 0.19 -0.03
CA ARG A 136 -8.56 -0.84 -1.06
C ARG A 136 -7.17 -1.51 -1.00
N THR A 137 -6.11 -0.72 -0.77
CA THR A 137 -4.73 -1.22 -0.65
C THR A 137 -4.59 -2.17 0.54
N ILE A 138 -5.09 -1.77 1.72
CA ILE A 138 -5.06 -2.61 2.93
C ILE A 138 -5.96 -3.83 2.76
N GLY A 139 -7.16 -3.68 2.19
CA GLY A 139 -8.07 -4.77 1.90
C GLY A 139 -7.44 -5.83 1.00
N SER A 140 -6.80 -5.41 -0.09
CA SER A 140 -6.08 -6.31 -1.02
C SER A 140 -4.91 -7.01 -0.32
N PHE A 141 -4.18 -6.31 0.55
CA PHE A 141 -3.10 -6.91 1.32
C PHE A 141 -3.61 -7.96 2.31
N ILE A 142 -4.69 -7.68 3.02
CA ILE A 142 -5.30 -8.66 3.94
C ILE A 142 -5.82 -9.88 3.16
N ASN A 143 -6.44 -9.65 2.00
CA ASN A 143 -7.00 -10.71 1.17
C ASN A 143 -5.93 -11.68 0.62
N LEU A 144 -4.67 -11.24 0.55
CA LEU A 144 -3.54 -12.10 0.19
C LEU A 144 -3.31 -13.22 1.23
N PHE A 145 -3.58 -12.96 2.51
CA PHE A 145 -3.39 -13.91 3.61
C PHE A 145 -4.69 -14.57 4.07
N ILE A 146 -5.78 -13.83 4.00
CA ILE A 146 -7.10 -14.29 4.44
C ILE A 146 -8.09 -13.93 3.32
N PRO A 147 -8.50 -14.90 2.48
CA PRO A 147 -9.43 -14.64 1.38
C PRO A 147 -10.80 -14.28 1.95
N ILE A 148 -11.04 -12.97 2.10
CA ILE A 148 -12.30 -12.41 2.60
C ILE A 148 -13.23 -12.06 1.44
N TYR A 149 -12.65 -11.74 0.26
CA TYR A 149 -13.39 -11.35 -0.94
C TYR A 149 -13.18 -12.38 -2.04
N ASP A 150 -14.26 -12.80 -2.68
CA ASP A 150 -14.25 -13.76 -3.78
C ASP A 150 -13.60 -13.23 -5.07
N SER A 151 -13.44 -11.90 -5.19
CA SER A 151 -12.78 -11.27 -6.33
C SER A 151 -11.48 -10.60 -5.90
N MET A 152 -10.38 -10.91 -6.59
CA MET A 152 -9.12 -10.16 -6.49
C MET A 152 -9.27 -8.81 -7.21
N GLN A 153 -9.99 -7.88 -6.62
CA GLN A 153 -9.96 -6.50 -7.09
C GLN A 153 -8.53 -5.96 -6.89
N GLY A 154 -7.91 -5.50 -7.98
CA GLY A 154 -6.58 -4.92 -7.94
C GLY A 154 -6.53 -3.73 -6.97
N GLY A 155 -5.58 -3.73 -6.03
CA GLY A 155 -5.41 -2.66 -5.03
C GLY A 155 -4.70 -1.40 -5.56
N SER A 156 -4.45 -1.29 -6.87
CA SER A 156 -3.75 -0.14 -7.47
C SER A 156 -4.75 0.90 -7.95
N THR A 157 -4.44 2.19 -7.72
CA THR A 157 -5.22 3.33 -8.19
C THR A 157 -4.84 3.72 -9.62
N ILE A 158 -5.66 4.54 -10.29
CA ILE A 158 -5.35 5.13 -11.60
C ILE A 158 -4.00 5.86 -11.53
N THR A 159 -3.76 6.68 -10.50
CA THR A 159 -2.50 7.40 -10.31
C THR A 159 -1.30 6.46 -10.20
N GLN A 160 -1.43 5.35 -9.46
CA GLN A 160 -0.37 4.34 -9.37
C GLN A 160 -0.13 3.62 -10.70
N GLN A 161 -1.18 3.34 -11.46
CA GLN A 161 -1.06 2.74 -12.79
C GLN A 161 -0.38 3.69 -13.76
N LEU A 162 -0.72 4.98 -13.73
CA LEU A 162 -0.05 6.00 -14.52
C LEU A 162 1.46 6.02 -14.21
N ILE A 163 1.83 6.09 -12.93
CA ILE A 163 3.24 6.03 -12.50
C ILE A 163 3.94 4.80 -13.03
N LYS A 164 3.33 3.62 -12.87
CA LYS A 164 3.88 2.35 -13.37
C LYS A 164 4.14 2.39 -14.87
N ASN A 165 3.18 2.86 -15.65
CA ASN A 165 3.26 2.89 -17.10
C ASN A 165 4.30 3.91 -17.60
N VAL A 166 4.42 5.05 -16.93
CA VAL A 166 5.35 6.12 -17.31
C VAL A 166 6.78 5.81 -16.91
N THR A 167 6.99 5.17 -15.77
CA THR A 167 8.35 4.91 -15.26
C THR A 167 8.96 3.63 -15.78
N ASN A 168 8.14 2.69 -16.29
CA ASN A 168 8.55 1.37 -16.77
C ASN A 168 9.52 0.67 -15.78
N ASP A 169 9.23 0.78 -14.47
CA ASP A 169 10.10 0.33 -13.40
C ASP A 169 10.03 -1.20 -13.26
N ASN A 170 11.12 -1.88 -13.62
CA ASN A 170 11.26 -3.34 -13.61
C ASN A 170 11.88 -3.90 -12.31
N SER A 171 11.98 -3.09 -11.26
CA SER A 171 12.57 -3.50 -9.98
C SER A 171 11.73 -4.56 -9.22
N ILE A 172 12.27 -5.03 -8.10
CA ILE A 172 11.61 -6.01 -7.22
C ILE A 172 10.20 -5.53 -6.84
N ALA A 173 9.23 -6.43 -6.85
CA ALA A 173 7.81 -6.11 -6.74
C ALA A 173 7.45 -5.24 -5.51
N ILE A 174 8.05 -5.51 -4.34
CA ILE A 174 7.77 -4.74 -3.11
C ILE A 174 8.36 -3.33 -3.22
N GLU A 175 9.62 -3.22 -3.63
CA GLU A 175 10.31 -1.93 -3.77
C GLU A 175 9.65 -1.05 -4.83
N ARG A 176 9.27 -1.65 -5.97
CA ARG A 176 8.49 -0.97 -7.01
C ARG A 176 7.17 -0.44 -6.44
N LYS A 177 6.43 -1.28 -5.67
CA LYS A 177 5.14 -0.86 -5.12
C LYS A 177 5.27 0.30 -4.14
N VAL A 178 6.30 0.33 -3.32
CA VAL A 178 6.58 1.47 -2.43
C VAL A 178 6.89 2.72 -3.24
N ARG A 179 7.72 2.62 -4.31
CA ARG A 179 7.99 3.75 -5.20
C ARG A 179 6.74 4.26 -5.92
N GLU A 180 5.90 3.36 -6.43
CA GLU A 180 4.61 3.74 -7.03
C GLU A 180 3.75 4.54 -6.05
N ILE A 181 3.62 4.08 -4.80
CA ILE A 181 2.86 4.77 -3.75
C ILE A 181 3.44 6.18 -3.48
N VAL A 182 4.74 6.27 -3.23
CA VAL A 182 5.40 7.56 -2.91
C VAL A 182 5.27 8.55 -4.07
N ARG A 183 5.48 8.07 -5.31
CA ARG A 183 5.36 8.90 -6.51
C ARG A 183 3.91 9.30 -6.78
N ALA A 184 2.93 8.42 -6.55
CA ALA A 184 1.52 8.73 -6.70
C ALA A 184 1.08 9.85 -5.73
N LEU A 185 1.48 9.75 -4.45
CA LEU A 185 1.23 10.80 -3.46
C LEU A 185 1.91 12.14 -3.82
N ALA A 186 3.10 12.08 -4.44
CA ALA A 186 3.81 13.28 -4.89
C ALA A 186 3.17 13.90 -6.15
N LEU A 187 2.66 13.07 -7.05
CA LEU A 187 2.01 13.50 -8.29
C LEU A 187 0.71 14.26 -7.99
N GLU A 188 -0.14 13.70 -7.12
CA GLU A 188 -1.41 14.31 -6.70
C GLU A 188 -1.28 15.64 -5.94
N LYS A 189 -0.08 15.98 -5.50
CA LYS A 189 0.22 17.31 -4.95
C LYS A 189 0.53 18.35 -6.02
N GLN A 190 0.82 17.92 -7.24
CA GLN A 190 1.30 18.78 -8.32
C GLN A 190 0.29 18.90 -9.47
N PHE A 191 -0.57 17.91 -9.63
CA PHE A 191 -1.51 17.77 -10.73
C PHE A 191 -2.91 17.51 -10.21
N THR A 192 -3.91 18.03 -10.93
CA THR A 192 -5.33 17.78 -10.63
C THR A 192 -5.76 16.39 -11.10
N LYS A 193 -6.93 15.94 -10.68
CA LYS A 193 -7.51 14.66 -11.10
C LYS A 193 -7.72 14.61 -12.62
N GLU A 194 -8.15 15.70 -13.19
CA GLU A 194 -8.36 15.85 -14.62
C GLU A 194 -7.05 15.78 -15.40
N GLU A 195 -5.98 16.39 -14.90
CA GLU A 195 -4.65 16.29 -15.50
C GLU A 195 -4.08 14.88 -15.43
N ILE A 196 -4.36 14.14 -14.35
CA ILE A 196 -3.92 12.77 -14.16
C ILE A 196 -4.68 11.83 -15.04
#